data_19b4765b93c7c6055882e0530f255ed7
#
_entry.id   19b4765b93c7c6055882e0530f255ed7
#
_cell.length_a   1.000
_cell.length_b   1.000
_cell.length_c   1.000
_cell.angle_alpha   90.00
_cell.angle_beta   90.00
_cell.angle_gamma   90.00
#
_symmetry.space_group_name_H-M   'P 1'
#
loop_
_entity.id
_entity.type
_entity.pdbx_description
1 polymer ?
#
loop_
_entity_poly.entity_id
_entity_poly.type
_entity_poly.pdbx_seq_one_letter_code
_entity_poly.pdbx_strand_id
1 'polypeptide(L)'
;DMRLFSQNRVFAFSSLAALIHYAALFAVTMLMSLYLQFVKGLPPQAAGLVLLAQPVVQALFSPAAGRLSDRLDPGRVASAGMAITTLGLVLLLLVGDGSPIWCVSAALAVLGFGYALFSSPNTNAIMSAVSRRDYGVASSVVATMRTVGMSTSMAVATVMISAFVGETAIGPENVPSLLQAMRVCFGIS
;
A
#
# COMPACT_ATOMS: atom_id res chain seq x y z
N ASP A 1 10.35 -19.70 13.86
CA ASP A 1 9.68 -20.96 14.22
C ASP A 1 8.55 -21.26 13.23
N MET A 2 8.80 -22.15 12.26
CA MET A 2 7.81 -22.61 11.25
C MET A 2 6.55 -23.23 11.90
N ARG A 3 6.62 -23.63 13.15
CA ARG A 3 5.49 -24.22 13.89
C ARG A 3 4.33 -23.25 14.08
N LEU A 4 4.58 -21.94 14.28
CA LEU A 4 3.52 -20.94 14.42
C LEU A 4 2.68 -20.83 13.14
N PHE A 5 3.32 -20.91 11.96
CA PHE A 5 2.60 -20.88 10.68
C PHE A 5 1.75 -22.13 10.43
N SER A 6 2.21 -23.30 10.85
CA SER A 6 1.49 -24.56 10.62
C SER A 6 0.37 -24.80 11.65
N GLN A 7 0.53 -24.31 12.87
CA GLN A 7 -0.39 -24.56 13.98
C GLN A 7 -1.44 -23.46 14.17
N ASN A 8 -1.18 -22.25 13.67
CA ASN A 8 -2.06 -21.10 13.88
C ASN A 8 -2.46 -20.45 12.55
N ARG A 9 -3.66 -20.80 12.07
CA ARG A 9 -4.20 -20.27 10.80
C ARG A 9 -4.36 -18.75 10.82
N VAL A 10 -4.80 -18.15 11.93
CA VAL A 10 -4.98 -16.70 12.04
C VAL A 10 -3.63 -16.00 11.87
N PHE A 11 -2.60 -16.50 12.56
CA PHE A 11 -1.23 -15.99 12.43
C PHE A 11 -0.72 -16.08 10.99
N ALA A 12 -0.88 -17.24 10.36
CA ALA A 12 -0.40 -17.47 9.00
C ALA A 12 -1.10 -16.58 7.97
N PHE A 13 -2.44 -16.55 7.98
CA PHE A 13 -3.22 -15.74 7.02
C PHE A 13 -3.03 -14.24 7.24
N SER A 14 -3.00 -13.76 8.48
CA SER A 14 -2.76 -12.34 8.77
C SER A 14 -1.35 -11.90 8.38
N SER A 15 -0.34 -12.77 8.55
CA SER A 15 1.03 -12.49 8.10
C SER A 15 1.14 -12.44 6.57
N LEU A 16 0.46 -13.36 5.87
CA LEU A 16 0.40 -13.37 4.42
C LEU A 16 -0.37 -12.16 3.88
N ALA A 17 -1.48 -11.79 4.51
CA ALA A 17 -2.23 -10.58 4.17
C ALA A 17 -1.37 -9.32 4.33
N ALA A 18 -0.54 -9.25 5.38
CA ALA A 18 0.42 -8.15 5.54
C ALA A 18 1.41 -8.11 4.38
N LEU A 19 2.01 -9.24 4.00
CA LEU A 19 2.95 -9.32 2.88
C LEU A 19 2.32 -8.78 1.59
N ILE A 20 1.14 -9.30 1.23
CA ILE A 20 0.42 -8.90 0.01
C ILE A 20 0.07 -7.41 0.05
N HIS A 21 -0.47 -6.94 1.17
CA HIS A 21 -0.88 -5.54 1.32
C HIS A 21 0.31 -4.57 1.17
N TYR A 22 1.45 -4.87 1.78
CA TYR A 22 2.67 -4.05 1.63
C TYR A 22 3.28 -4.18 0.23
N ALA A 23 3.15 -5.33 -0.42
CA ALA A 23 3.58 -5.52 -1.81
C ALA A 23 2.74 -4.70 -2.79
N ALA A 24 1.45 -4.50 -2.52
CA ALA A 24 0.58 -3.70 -3.35
C ALA A 24 0.85 -2.18 -3.24
N LEU A 25 1.19 -1.67 -2.06
CA LEU A 25 1.11 -0.24 -1.77
C LEU A 25 2.41 0.55 -1.96
N PHE A 26 3.57 -0.06 -1.82
CA PHE A 26 4.82 0.69 -1.82
C PHE A 26 5.16 1.27 -3.21
N ALA A 27 4.86 0.53 -4.27
CA ALA A 27 5.00 0.98 -5.66
C ALA A 27 4.14 2.21 -5.99
N VAL A 28 2.96 2.35 -5.34
CA VAL A 28 2.05 3.47 -5.55
C VAL A 28 2.73 4.81 -5.31
N THR A 29 3.44 4.95 -4.19
CA THR A 29 4.13 6.22 -3.85
C THR A 29 5.16 6.60 -4.90
N MET A 30 5.97 5.64 -5.37
CA MET A 30 6.98 5.86 -6.40
C MET A 30 6.32 6.26 -7.73
N LEU A 31 5.37 5.47 -8.21
CA LEU A 31 4.70 5.70 -9.48
C LEU A 31 3.92 7.02 -9.49
N MET A 32 3.22 7.33 -8.39
CA MET A 32 2.50 8.59 -8.26
C MET A 32 3.44 9.79 -8.17
N SER A 33 4.63 9.64 -7.58
CA SER A 33 5.67 10.67 -7.60
C SER A 33 6.11 10.98 -9.03
N LEU A 34 6.36 9.95 -9.84
CA LEU A 34 6.72 10.12 -11.26
C LEU A 34 5.57 10.73 -12.05
N TYR A 35 4.34 10.27 -11.83
CA TYR A 35 3.15 10.84 -12.47
C TYR A 35 3.00 12.35 -12.18
N LEU A 36 3.09 12.74 -10.92
CA LEU A 36 2.92 14.14 -10.52
C LEU A 36 4.02 15.03 -11.10
N GLN A 37 5.25 14.54 -11.21
CA GLN A 37 6.38 15.30 -11.72
C GLN A 37 6.41 15.33 -13.26
N PHE A 38 6.27 14.18 -13.92
CA PHE A 38 6.48 14.09 -15.37
C PHE A 38 5.19 14.25 -16.19
N VAL A 39 4.04 13.83 -15.66
CA VAL A 39 2.74 13.97 -16.35
C VAL A 39 2.08 15.31 -15.99
N LYS A 40 2.09 15.65 -14.69
CA LYS A 40 1.47 16.91 -14.21
C LYS A 40 2.43 18.11 -14.20
N GLY A 41 3.72 17.89 -14.43
CA GLY A 41 4.71 18.97 -14.45
C GLY A 41 4.91 19.66 -13.10
N LEU A 42 4.56 19.00 -11.99
CA LEU A 42 4.72 19.58 -10.66
C LEU A 42 6.19 19.55 -10.22
N PRO A 43 6.68 20.61 -9.56
CA PRO A 43 8.00 20.55 -8.92
C PRO A 43 7.98 19.51 -7.80
N PRO A 44 9.13 18.89 -7.45
CA PRO A 44 9.22 17.82 -6.46
C PRO A 44 8.57 18.14 -5.10
N GLN A 45 8.67 19.40 -4.65
CA GLN A 45 8.05 19.86 -3.41
C GLN A 45 6.52 19.80 -3.47
N ALA A 46 5.91 20.26 -4.57
CA ALA A 46 4.46 20.22 -4.73
C ALA A 46 3.95 18.79 -4.91
N ALA A 47 4.68 17.96 -5.66
CA ALA A 47 4.38 16.52 -5.77
C ALA A 47 4.41 15.83 -4.38
N GLY A 48 5.44 16.14 -3.57
CA GLY A 48 5.54 15.65 -2.19
C GLY A 48 4.35 16.04 -1.33
N LEU A 49 3.87 17.28 -1.42
CA LEU A 49 2.68 17.75 -0.68
C LEU A 49 1.41 16.97 -1.07
N VAL A 50 1.23 16.68 -2.35
CA VAL A 50 0.09 15.84 -2.81
C VAL A 50 0.20 14.42 -2.24
N LEU A 51 1.39 13.83 -2.24
CA LEU A 51 1.65 12.49 -1.70
C LEU A 51 1.43 12.40 -0.19
N LEU A 52 1.55 13.50 0.55
CA LEU A 52 1.24 13.54 1.99
C LEU A 52 -0.21 13.22 2.31
N ALA A 53 -1.14 13.31 1.35
CA ALA A 53 -2.55 12.97 1.57
C ALA A 53 -2.72 11.55 2.14
N GLN A 54 -1.96 10.58 1.65
CA GLN A 54 -2.02 9.19 2.13
C GLN A 54 -1.53 9.04 3.57
N PRO A 55 -0.28 9.40 3.94
CA PRO A 55 0.21 9.20 5.31
C PRO A 55 -0.50 10.09 6.34
N VAL A 56 -0.98 11.26 5.96
CA VAL A 56 -1.75 12.13 6.86
C VAL A 56 -3.08 11.48 7.22
N VAL A 57 -3.85 11.02 6.23
CA VAL A 57 -5.11 10.32 6.48
C VAL A 57 -4.87 9.04 7.28
N GLN A 58 -3.85 8.28 6.94
CA GLN A 58 -3.45 7.09 7.71
C GLN A 58 -3.17 7.44 9.17
N ALA A 59 -2.36 8.45 9.44
CA ALA A 59 -1.99 8.85 10.81
C ALA A 59 -3.22 9.30 11.62
N LEU A 60 -4.13 10.06 11.00
CA LEU A 60 -5.35 10.55 11.64
C LEU A 60 -6.31 9.42 12.00
N PHE A 61 -6.47 8.42 11.14
CA PHE A 61 -7.46 7.34 11.33
C PHE A 61 -6.90 6.09 12.02
N SER A 62 -5.58 5.90 12.08
CA SER A 62 -4.97 4.74 12.74
C SER A 62 -5.38 4.54 14.20
N PRO A 63 -5.47 5.59 15.06
CA PRO A 63 -5.95 5.41 16.43
C PRO A 63 -7.41 4.98 16.51
N ALA A 64 -8.25 5.49 15.60
CA ALA A 64 -9.66 5.10 15.51
C ALA A 64 -9.81 3.64 15.04
N ALA A 65 -9.02 3.24 14.05
CA ALA A 65 -8.96 1.86 13.55
C ALA A 65 -8.50 0.88 14.64
N GLY A 66 -7.49 1.26 15.45
CA GLY A 66 -7.05 0.48 16.61
C GLY A 66 -8.18 0.26 17.61
N ARG A 67 -8.85 1.33 18.03
CA ARG A 67 -10.01 1.25 18.95
C ARG A 67 -11.18 0.45 18.38
N LEU A 68 -11.38 0.52 17.06
CA LEU A 68 -12.40 -0.26 16.40
C LEU A 68 -12.10 -1.77 16.45
N SER A 69 -10.82 -2.14 16.26
CA SER A 69 -10.37 -3.53 16.37
C SER A 69 -10.37 -4.09 17.80
N ASP A 70 -10.41 -3.21 18.82
CA ASP A 70 -10.60 -3.62 20.22
C ASP A 70 -12.07 -4.01 20.53
N ARG A 71 -13.01 -3.48 19.74
CA ARG A 71 -14.46 -3.70 19.91
C ARG A 71 -15.08 -4.69 18.94
N LEU A 72 -14.50 -4.79 17.75
CA LEU A 72 -14.91 -5.68 16.68
C LEU A 72 -13.83 -6.72 16.42
N ASP A 73 -14.19 -7.77 15.66
CA ASP A 73 -13.22 -8.77 15.21
C ASP A 73 -12.12 -8.08 14.35
N PRO A 74 -10.84 -8.14 14.77
CA PRO A 74 -9.74 -7.49 14.07
C PRO A 74 -9.61 -7.92 12.62
N GLY A 75 -9.92 -9.20 12.31
CA GLY A 75 -9.88 -9.74 10.96
C GLY A 75 -10.92 -9.10 10.04
N ARG A 76 -12.13 -8.81 10.55
CA ARG A 76 -13.17 -8.12 9.79
C ARG A 76 -12.79 -6.68 9.49
N VAL A 77 -12.23 -5.96 10.47
CA VAL A 77 -11.77 -4.58 10.28
C VAL A 77 -10.62 -4.53 9.27
N ALA A 78 -9.66 -5.44 9.38
CA ALA A 78 -8.56 -5.54 8.43
C ALA A 78 -9.05 -5.87 7.00
N SER A 79 -10.02 -6.79 6.86
CA SER A 79 -10.61 -7.12 5.56
C SER A 79 -11.33 -5.93 4.93
N ALA A 80 -12.07 -5.15 5.72
CA ALA A 80 -12.67 -3.90 5.26
C ALA A 80 -11.60 -2.89 4.81
N GLY A 81 -10.49 -2.79 5.55
CA GLY A 81 -9.33 -1.98 5.17
C GLY A 81 -8.74 -2.40 3.83
N MET A 82 -8.57 -3.70 3.58
CA MET A 82 -8.11 -4.21 2.28
C MET A 82 -9.08 -3.87 1.14
N ALA A 83 -10.38 -4.03 1.35
CA ALA A 83 -11.39 -3.66 0.35
C ALA A 83 -11.34 -2.17 -0.01
N ILE A 84 -11.18 -1.29 0.98
CA ILE A 84 -11.02 0.15 0.76
C ILE A 84 -9.70 0.47 0.06
N THR A 85 -8.62 -0.23 0.39
CA THR A 85 -7.33 -0.10 -0.31
C THR A 85 -7.49 -0.49 -1.79
N THR A 86 -8.15 -1.61 -2.07
CA THR A 86 -8.44 -2.03 -3.46
C THR A 86 -9.27 -0.97 -4.19
N LEU A 87 -10.29 -0.39 -3.53
CA LEU A 87 -11.04 0.72 -4.12
C LEU A 87 -10.13 1.91 -4.44
N GLY A 88 -9.23 2.29 -3.54
CA GLY A 88 -8.24 3.34 -3.78
C GLY A 88 -7.32 3.06 -4.97
N LEU A 89 -6.86 1.81 -5.12
CA LEU A 89 -6.07 1.38 -6.29
C LEU A 89 -6.90 1.47 -7.59
N VAL A 90 -8.16 1.04 -7.56
CA VAL A 90 -9.07 1.18 -8.70
C VAL A 90 -9.28 2.65 -9.08
N LEU A 91 -9.43 3.53 -8.10
CA LEU A 91 -9.50 4.97 -8.36
C LEU A 91 -8.23 5.50 -9.02
N LEU A 92 -7.05 5.03 -8.61
CA LEU A 92 -5.78 5.38 -9.25
C LEU A 92 -5.65 4.83 -10.67
N LEU A 93 -6.25 3.67 -10.99
CA LEU A 93 -6.33 3.15 -12.36
C LEU A 93 -7.09 4.08 -13.30
N LEU A 94 -8.09 4.78 -12.79
CA LEU A 94 -8.89 5.74 -13.55
C LEU A 94 -8.20 7.09 -13.75
N VAL A 95 -7.09 7.34 -13.03
CA VAL A 95 -6.30 8.56 -13.17
C VAL A 95 -5.58 8.56 -14.53
N GLY A 96 -5.83 9.59 -15.32
CA GLY A 96 -5.23 9.81 -16.62
C GLY A 96 -4.57 11.17 -16.72
N ASP A 97 -4.06 11.50 -17.90
CA ASP A 97 -3.39 12.76 -18.18
C ASP A 97 -4.26 14.00 -17.88
N GLY A 98 -5.55 13.96 -18.23
CA GLY A 98 -6.52 15.03 -17.96
C GLY A 98 -7.06 15.10 -16.53
N SER A 99 -6.73 14.15 -15.64
CA SER A 99 -7.31 14.11 -14.30
C SER A 99 -6.86 15.29 -13.44
N PRO A 100 -7.75 15.99 -12.75
CA PRO A 100 -7.34 17.08 -11.85
C PRO A 100 -6.62 16.53 -10.61
N ILE A 101 -5.71 17.33 -10.03
CA ILE A 101 -4.86 16.93 -8.91
C ILE A 101 -5.68 16.51 -7.69
N TRP A 102 -6.85 17.14 -7.46
CA TRP A 102 -7.72 16.75 -6.33
C TRP A 102 -8.24 15.30 -6.43
N CYS A 103 -8.45 14.77 -7.64
CA CYS A 103 -8.82 13.35 -7.83
C CYS A 103 -7.71 12.43 -7.35
N VAL A 104 -6.45 12.78 -7.65
CA VAL A 104 -5.27 12.04 -7.18
C VAL A 104 -5.19 12.10 -5.66
N SER A 105 -5.32 13.29 -5.08
CA SER A 105 -5.31 13.48 -3.62
C SER A 105 -6.44 12.69 -2.93
N ALA A 106 -7.64 12.68 -3.53
CA ALA A 106 -8.78 11.91 -3.01
C ALA A 106 -8.51 10.39 -3.06
N ALA A 107 -7.97 9.88 -4.17
CA ALA A 107 -7.61 8.46 -4.28
C ALA A 107 -6.52 8.06 -3.27
N LEU A 108 -5.50 8.90 -3.08
CA LEU A 108 -4.46 8.71 -2.07
C LEU A 108 -5.03 8.77 -0.64
N ALA A 109 -6.01 9.64 -0.38
CA ALA A 109 -6.70 9.71 0.91
C ALA A 109 -7.50 8.42 1.19
N VAL A 110 -8.20 7.88 0.18
CA VAL A 110 -8.90 6.59 0.28
C VAL A 110 -7.92 5.46 0.58
N LEU A 111 -6.76 5.43 -0.10
CA LEU A 111 -5.69 4.48 0.20
C LEU A 111 -5.17 4.62 1.64
N GLY A 112 -4.94 5.85 2.11
CA GLY A 112 -4.49 6.12 3.47
C GLY A 112 -5.50 5.65 4.52
N PHE A 113 -6.79 5.84 4.26
CA PHE A 113 -7.86 5.35 5.12
C PHE A 113 -7.94 3.82 5.15
N GLY A 114 -7.89 3.16 3.98
CA GLY A 114 -7.82 1.70 3.87
C GLY A 114 -6.61 1.13 4.60
N TYR A 115 -5.45 1.77 4.46
CA TYR A 115 -4.22 1.39 5.15
C TYR A 115 -4.34 1.52 6.67
N ALA A 116 -4.96 2.57 7.18
CA ALA A 116 -5.22 2.73 8.61
C ALA A 116 -6.08 1.59 9.18
N LEU A 117 -7.16 1.23 8.45
CA LEU A 117 -8.07 0.14 8.83
C LEU A 117 -7.46 -1.25 8.68
N PHE A 118 -6.39 -1.41 7.90
CA PHE A 118 -5.68 -2.67 7.76
C PHE A 118 -4.54 -2.83 8.77
N SER A 119 -3.61 -1.87 8.82
CA SER A 119 -2.31 -2.03 9.46
C SER A 119 -2.40 -2.32 10.96
N SER A 120 -3.16 -1.51 11.71
CA SER A 120 -3.31 -1.66 13.16
C SER A 120 -4.15 -2.89 13.53
N PRO A 121 -5.35 -3.12 12.97
CA PRO A 121 -6.14 -4.32 13.26
C PRO A 121 -5.45 -5.62 12.86
N ASN A 122 -4.76 -5.67 11.72
CA ASN A 122 -4.03 -6.86 11.30
C ASN A 122 -2.87 -7.20 12.26
N THR A 123 -2.16 -6.19 12.75
CA THR A 123 -1.13 -6.38 13.77
C THR A 123 -1.74 -6.91 15.07
N ASN A 124 -2.89 -6.36 15.50
CA ASN A 124 -3.64 -6.86 16.65
C ASN A 124 -4.07 -8.33 16.47
N ALA A 125 -4.56 -8.70 15.29
CA ALA A 125 -4.92 -10.08 14.96
C ALA A 125 -3.72 -11.03 15.09
N ILE A 126 -2.56 -10.65 14.56
CA ILE A 126 -1.32 -11.44 14.66
C ILE A 126 -0.89 -11.60 16.12
N MET A 127 -0.86 -10.50 16.89
CA MET A 127 -0.42 -10.51 18.28
C MET A 127 -1.38 -11.29 19.18
N SER A 128 -2.69 -11.18 18.96
CA SER A 128 -3.70 -11.91 19.73
C SER A 128 -3.70 -13.41 19.43
N ALA A 129 -3.17 -13.80 18.26
CA ALA A 129 -3.12 -15.20 17.85
C ALA A 129 -1.96 -15.99 18.50
N VAL A 130 -1.02 -15.33 19.19
CA VAL A 130 0.16 -15.97 19.75
C VAL A 130 0.25 -15.78 21.26
N SER A 131 0.99 -16.67 21.95
CA SER A 131 1.25 -16.53 23.38
C SER A 131 2.19 -15.36 23.67
N ARG A 132 2.16 -14.81 24.89
CA ARG A 132 3.08 -13.71 25.29
C ARG A 132 4.56 -14.06 25.11
N ARG A 133 4.90 -15.33 25.24
CA ARG A 133 6.25 -15.85 25.04
C ARG A 133 6.72 -15.67 23.59
N ASP A 134 5.79 -15.73 22.65
CA ASP A 134 6.07 -15.72 21.21
C ASP A 134 5.93 -14.30 20.58
N TYR A 135 5.62 -13.26 21.39
CA TYR A 135 5.44 -11.90 20.89
C TYR A 135 6.66 -11.37 20.13
N GLY A 136 7.89 -11.68 20.58
CA GLY A 136 9.10 -11.29 19.88
C GLY A 136 9.20 -11.91 18.48
N VAL A 137 8.85 -13.19 18.37
CA VAL A 137 8.81 -13.89 17.07
C VAL A 137 7.71 -13.31 16.19
N ALA A 138 6.52 -13.08 16.72
CA ALA A 138 5.41 -12.50 15.97
C ALA A 138 5.75 -11.11 15.44
N SER A 139 6.33 -10.24 16.28
CA SER A 139 6.78 -8.90 15.87
C SER A 139 7.83 -8.96 14.76
N SER A 140 8.78 -9.88 14.87
CA SER A 140 9.81 -10.07 13.84
C SER A 140 9.20 -10.56 12.51
N VAL A 141 8.21 -11.44 12.56
CA VAL A 141 7.49 -11.91 11.37
C VAL A 141 6.74 -10.74 10.72
N VAL A 142 6.01 -9.93 11.48
CA VAL A 142 5.32 -8.74 10.95
C VAL A 142 6.29 -7.79 10.26
N ALA A 143 7.43 -7.49 10.90
CA ALA A 143 8.46 -6.63 10.34
C ALA A 143 9.04 -7.24 9.05
N THR A 144 9.30 -8.55 9.03
CA THR A 144 9.82 -9.26 7.85
C THR A 144 8.81 -9.22 6.70
N MET A 145 7.52 -9.55 6.95
CA MET A 145 6.47 -9.51 5.92
C MET A 145 6.33 -8.11 5.33
N ARG A 146 6.41 -7.08 6.17
CA ARG A 146 6.42 -5.69 5.73
C ARG A 146 7.61 -5.37 4.83
N THR A 147 8.83 -5.70 5.26
CA THR A 147 10.06 -5.40 4.50
C THR A 147 10.09 -6.17 3.18
N VAL A 148 9.77 -7.47 3.20
CA VAL A 148 9.72 -8.30 1.99
C VAL A 148 8.63 -7.79 1.03
N GLY A 149 7.44 -7.45 1.54
CA GLY A 149 6.37 -6.88 0.74
C GLY A 149 6.80 -5.57 0.06
N MET A 150 7.39 -4.64 0.82
CA MET A 150 7.89 -3.37 0.28
C MET A 150 8.98 -3.57 -0.79
N SER A 151 9.93 -4.48 -0.54
CA SER A 151 10.99 -4.80 -1.50
C SER A 151 10.45 -5.43 -2.78
N THR A 152 9.48 -6.35 -2.65
CA THR A 152 8.80 -6.96 -3.79
C THR A 152 8.04 -5.91 -4.60
N SER A 153 7.32 -5.02 -3.93
CA SER A 153 6.61 -3.90 -4.56
C SER A 153 7.54 -3.02 -5.39
N MET A 154 8.69 -2.66 -4.82
CA MET A 154 9.68 -1.83 -5.50
C MET A 154 10.30 -2.55 -6.71
N ALA A 155 10.60 -3.85 -6.57
CA ALA A 155 11.12 -4.66 -7.67
C ALA A 155 10.12 -4.74 -8.82
N VAL A 156 8.83 -4.99 -8.53
CA VAL A 156 7.76 -5.01 -9.54
C VAL A 156 7.64 -3.66 -10.23
N ALA A 157 7.61 -2.55 -9.48
CA ALA A 157 7.54 -1.21 -10.06
C ALA A 157 8.73 -0.92 -10.98
N THR A 158 9.95 -1.27 -10.56
CA THR A 158 11.17 -1.07 -11.36
C THR A 158 11.12 -1.88 -12.65
N VAL A 159 10.73 -3.16 -12.58
CA VAL A 159 10.57 -4.02 -13.76
C VAL A 159 9.51 -3.46 -14.71
N MET A 160 8.38 -2.99 -14.21
CA MET A 160 7.33 -2.40 -15.04
C MET A 160 7.82 -1.11 -15.72
N ILE A 161 8.51 -0.23 -15.01
CA ILE A 161 9.08 0.98 -15.61
C ILE A 161 10.11 0.59 -16.69
N SER A 162 11.03 -0.31 -16.40
CA SER A 162 12.05 -0.76 -17.38
C SER A 162 11.40 -1.41 -18.61
N ALA A 163 10.35 -2.19 -18.45
CA ALA A 163 9.67 -2.88 -19.54
C ALA A 163 8.88 -1.94 -20.47
N PHE A 164 8.25 -0.88 -19.93
CA PHE A 164 7.39 0.01 -20.70
C PHE A 164 8.06 1.33 -21.10
N VAL A 165 8.96 1.86 -20.27
CA VAL A 165 9.66 3.12 -20.53
C VAL A 165 11.05 2.88 -21.12
N GLY A 166 11.65 1.72 -20.84
CA GLY A 166 13.00 1.38 -21.28
C GLY A 166 14.09 2.02 -20.41
N GLU A 167 15.34 2.08 -20.94
CA GLU A 167 16.48 2.69 -20.28
C GLU A 167 16.63 4.20 -20.53
N THR A 168 15.65 4.80 -21.23
CA THR A 168 15.66 6.22 -21.54
C THR A 168 15.20 7.06 -20.35
N ALA A 169 15.73 8.28 -20.22
CA ALA A 169 15.27 9.21 -19.20
C ALA A 169 13.75 9.46 -19.36
N ILE A 170 13.03 9.49 -18.24
CA ILE A 170 11.59 9.78 -18.25
C ILE A 170 11.41 11.24 -18.67
N GLY A 171 10.77 11.45 -19.83
CA GLY A 171 10.51 12.76 -20.42
C GLY A 171 9.08 12.86 -20.97
N PRO A 172 8.69 14.00 -21.51
CA PRO A 172 7.35 14.21 -22.08
C PRO A 172 6.96 13.19 -23.17
N GLU A 173 7.92 12.67 -23.88
CA GLU A 173 7.76 11.65 -24.94
C GLU A 173 7.37 10.28 -24.40
N ASN A 174 7.71 9.97 -23.14
CA ASN A 174 7.48 8.67 -22.51
C ASN A 174 6.24 8.67 -21.59
N VAL A 175 5.47 9.76 -21.54
CA VAL A 175 4.25 9.87 -20.72
C VAL A 175 3.23 8.76 -21.00
N PRO A 176 2.90 8.41 -22.26
CA PRO A 176 1.96 7.30 -22.52
C PRO A 176 2.46 5.96 -21.97
N SER A 177 3.74 5.66 -22.13
CA SER A 177 4.38 4.44 -21.62
C SER A 177 4.37 4.40 -20.09
N LEU A 178 4.63 5.52 -19.43
CA LEU A 178 4.56 5.64 -17.98
C LEU A 178 3.14 5.38 -17.46
N LEU A 179 2.11 5.97 -18.09
CA LEU A 179 0.71 5.74 -17.73
C LEU A 179 0.31 4.28 -17.93
N GLN A 180 0.81 3.62 -18.98
CA GLN A 180 0.57 2.20 -19.20
C GLN A 180 1.24 1.33 -18.13
N ALA A 181 2.50 1.61 -17.80
CA ALA A 181 3.22 0.92 -16.72
C ALA A 181 2.48 1.06 -15.37
N MET A 182 1.98 2.25 -15.06
CA MET A 182 1.19 2.53 -13.85
C MET A 182 -0.11 1.72 -13.81
N ARG A 183 -0.87 1.70 -14.92
CA ARG A 183 -2.12 0.92 -15.01
C ARG A 183 -1.88 -0.56 -14.81
N VAL A 184 -0.84 -1.12 -15.44
CA VAL A 184 -0.49 -2.54 -15.27
C VAL A 184 -0.07 -2.80 -13.82
N CYS A 185 0.77 -1.95 -13.24
CA CYS A 185 1.22 -2.12 -11.86
C CYS A 185 0.05 -2.06 -10.86
N PHE A 186 -0.83 -1.08 -10.97
CA PHE A 186 -2.01 -0.96 -10.07
C PHE A 186 -3.06 -2.05 -10.33
N GLY A 187 -3.14 -2.59 -11.53
CA GLY A 187 -4.05 -3.71 -11.85
C GLY A 187 -3.58 -5.06 -11.31
N ILE A 188 -2.28 -5.21 -11.05
CA ILE A 188 -1.69 -6.43 -10.46
C ILE A 188 -1.67 -6.34 -8.92
N SER A 189 -1.68 -5.13 -8.36
CA SER A 189 -1.64 -4.86 -6.91
C SER A 189 -3.00 -5.03 -6.27
#